data_52cf1e00d3db14f297892ee55d2bbb0a
#
_entry.id   52cf1e00d3db14f297892ee55d2bbb0a
#
_cell.length_a   1.000
_cell.length_b   1.000
_cell.length_c   1.000
_cell.angle_alpha   90.00
_cell.angle_beta   90.00
_cell.angle_gamma   90.00
#
_symmetry.space_group_name_H-M   'P 1'
#
loop_
_entity.id
_entity.type
_entity.pdbx_description
1 polymer ?
#
loop_
_entity_poly.entity_id
_entity_poly.type
_entity_poly.pdbx_seq_one_letter_code
_entity_poly.pdbx_strand_id
1 'polypeptide(L)'
;MIGRADIDDRVRRWGLREDVVEKDYVLGWVLWGIGNDPLLVSTWVFKGGTCLKKCYIETYRFSEDLDFTVIDDGAIEPDEVIGAISQVLDRVNQEAGIDFSLQPPYCRTRRPGLSAEGRVYYRGPRNTPGAARIKLDLTKDEVLVRPPVLRPIAHDYPDALPAPGQVRCYGFEEVFAEKLRAMGERCRPRDLYDIVNLFRRSDFRQHSALVREILEQKCSAKGIPVPTAESIRASPMFQELEGEWGNMLAHQLRALPDFEHFWSEVPLLFEWLDGADIVDELESVPLGKDEEMWVPPPTFWETGTGSLLEPVRFAAVNRLLVELGYGNRSRLIEPYSLRRTRRGALLLHALRANYRGHRSYRVDRIQSVAVTTHPFTPRYAIEFPQEGAIPAPLSPSRTSSRVRTVGRTSRA
;
A
#
# COMPACT_ATOMS: atom_id res chain seq x y z
N MET A 1 -0.74 11.43 -22.66
CA MET A 1 0.35 10.61 -22.08
C MET A 1 1.52 11.51 -21.68
N ILE A 2 2.06 11.33 -20.49
CA ILE A 2 3.30 12.00 -20.04
C ILE A 2 4.50 11.65 -20.92
N GLY A 3 5.59 12.41 -20.80
CA GLY A 3 6.82 12.15 -21.55
C GLY A 3 7.81 11.28 -20.78
N ARG A 4 8.88 10.83 -21.46
CA ARG A 4 9.96 10.08 -20.84
C ARG A 4 10.61 10.84 -19.67
N ALA A 5 10.75 12.17 -19.79
CA ALA A 5 11.33 13.02 -18.76
C ALA A 5 10.56 12.96 -17.42
N ASP A 6 9.24 12.78 -17.49
CA ASP A 6 8.39 12.65 -16.31
C ASP A 6 8.62 11.30 -15.60
N ILE A 7 8.83 10.22 -16.37
CA ILE A 7 9.24 8.92 -15.81
C ILE A 7 10.62 9.02 -15.17
N ASP A 8 11.60 9.63 -15.85
CA ASP A 8 12.96 9.80 -15.33
C ASP A 8 12.97 10.63 -14.02
N ASP A 9 12.06 11.60 -13.88
CA ASP A 9 11.90 12.35 -12.65
C ASP A 9 11.39 11.47 -11.50
N ARG A 10 10.37 10.65 -11.74
CA ARG A 10 9.85 9.70 -10.75
C ARG A 10 10.88 8.63 -10.37
N VAL A 11 11.66 8.12 -11.33
CA VAL A 11 12.78 7.21 -11.10
C VAL A 11 13.78 7.79 -10.09
N ARG A 12 14.18 9.05 -10.28
CA ARG A 12 15.08 9.74 -9.35
C ARG A 12 14.45 9.93 -7.96
N ARG A 13 13.18 10.34 -7.92
CA ARG A 13 12.45 10.57 -6.66
C ARG A 13 12.25 9.30 -5.86
N TRP A 14 11.82 8.22 -6.50
CA TRP A 14 11.49 6.97 -5.83
C TRP A 14 12.69 6.02 -5.67
N GLY A 15 13.77 6.25 -6.42
CA GLY A 15 14.95 5.38 -6.40
C GLY A 15 14.66 3.97 -6.95
N LEU A 16 13.77 3.88 -7.95
CA LEU A 16 13.33 2.63 -8.55
C LEU A 16 13.76 2.52 -10.01
N ARG A 17 13.60 1.33 -10.57
CA ARG A 17 13.88 1.08 -11.99
C ARG A 17 12.81 1.75 -12.87
N GLU A 18 13.24 2.18 -14.05
CA GLU A 18 12.36 2.83 -15.03
C GLU A 18 11.15 1.98 -15.44
N ASP A 19 11.34 0.66 -15.60
CA ASP A 19 10.28 -0.25 -16.00
C ASP A 19 9.21 -0.44 -14.92
N VAL A 20 9.60 -0.36 -13.64
CA VAL A 20 8.66 -0.41 -12.50
C VAL A 20 7.83 0.87 -12.45
N VAL A 21 8.47 2.03 -12.60
CA VAL A 21 7.79 3.34 -12.59
C VAL A 21 6.82 3.47 -13.77
N GLU A 22 7.25 3.13 -14.99
CA GLU A 22 6.38 3.16 -16.16
C GLU A 22 5.18 2.23 -16.01
N LYS A 23 5.40 1.02 -15.50
CA LYS A 23 4.31 0.07 -15.25
C LYS A 23 3.31 0.61 -14.24
N ASP A 24 3.77 1.22 -13.14
CA ASP A 24 2.88 1.85 -12.14
C ASP A 24 2.01 2.96 -12.74
N TYR A 25 2.58 3.76 -13.67
CA TYR A 25 1.84 4.75 -14.43
C TYR A 25 0.71 4.11 -15.24
N VAL A 26 1.03 3.10 -16.05
CA VAL A 26 0.05 2.43 -16.91
C VAL A 26 -1.00 1.67 -16.09
N LEU A 27 -0.61 1.06 -14.95
CA LEU A 27 -1.54 0.43 -14.00
C LEU A 27 -2.60 1.42 -13.51
N GLY A 28 -2.23 2.65 -13.19
CA GLY A 28 -3.17 3.70 -12.78
C GLY A 28 -4.24 3.97 -13.86
N TRP A 29 -3.83 4.09 -15.11
CA TRP A 29 -4.73 4.32 -16.23
C TRP A 29 -5.62 3.11 -16.55
N VAL A 30 -5.07 1.89 -16.51
CA VAL A 30 -5.88 0.66 -16.73
C VAL A 30 -6.92 0.48 -15.61
N LEU A 31 -6.53 0.75 -14.35
CA LEU A 31 -7.47 0.74 -13.22
C LEU A 31 -8.57 1.80 -13.37
N TRP A 32 -8.23 3.01 -13.84
CA TRP A 32 -9.21 4.02 -14.17
C TRP A 32 -10.21 3.54 -15.25
N GLY A 33 -9.70 2.92 -16.29
CA GLY A 33 -10.54 2.37 -17.36
C GLY A 33 -11.49 1.27 -16.86
N ILE A 34 -11.00 0.36 -15.99
CA ILE A 34 -11.81 -0.68 -15.36
C ILE A 34 -12.86 -0.06 -14.41
N GLY A 35 -12.48 0.92 -13.60
CA GLY A 35 -13.38 1.63 -12.68
C GLY A 35 -14.47 2.45 -13.38
N ASN A 36 -14.30 2.75 -14.67
CA ASN A 36 -15.27 3.48 -15.51
C ASN A 36 -15.99 2.57 -16.51
N ASP A 37 -15.77 1.27 -16.48
CA ASP A 37 -16.53 0.31 -17.28
C ASP A 37 -17.76 -0.16 -16.51
N PRO A 38 -18.99 -0.04 -17.06
CA PRO A 38 -20.23 -0.33 -16.35
C PRO A 38 -20.35 -1.79 -15.85
N LEU A 39 -19.81 -2.75 -16.59
CA LEU A 39 -19.83 -4.17 -16.20
C LEU A 39 -18.73 -4.45 -15.18
N LEU A 40 -17.49 -4.03 -15.45
CA LEU A 40 -16.35 -4.36 -14.62
C LEU A 40 -16.40 -3.67 -13.26
N VAL A 41 -16.84 -2.41 -13.19
CA VAL A 41 -16.96 -1.68 -11.90
C VAL A 41 -17.98 -2.34 -10.96
N SER A 42 -18.99 -3.03 -11.51
CA SER A 42 -20.01 -3.72 -10.69
C SER A 42 -19.59 -5.13 -10.28
N THR A 43 -18.75 -5.81 -11.06
CA THR A 43 -18.47 -7.23 -10.92
C THR A 43 -17.02 -7.60 -10.60
N TRP A 44 -16.06 -6.68 -10.82
CA TRP A 44 -14.64 -6.92 -10.51
C TRP A 44 -14.23 -6.15 -9.25
N VAL A 45 -13.82 -6.86 -8.23
CA VAL A 45 -13.39 -6.27 -6.95
C VAL A 45 -11.87 -6.35 -6.85
N PHE A 46 -11.21 -5.21 -6.92
CA PHE A 46 -9.76 -5.08 -6.92
C PHE A 46 -9.16 -5.47 -5.57
N LYS A 47 -8.06 -6.20 -5.58
CA LYS A 47 -7.36 -6.69 -4.39
C LYS A 47 -5.85 -6.78 -4.60
N GLY A 48 -5.15 -7.42 -3.69
CA GLY A 48 -3.72 -7.72 -3.81
C GLY A 48 -2.79 -6.56 -3.46
N GLY A 49 -1.51 -6.72 -3.78
CA GLY A 49 -0.47 -5.73 -3.45
C GLY A 49 -0.63 -4.41 -4.19
N THR A 50 -1.11 -4.46 -5.44
CA THR A 50 -1.36 -3.26 -6.22
C THR A 50 -2.55 -2.47 -5.67
N CYS A 51 -3.56 -3.16 -5.11
CA CYS A 51 -4.66 -2.50 -4.40
C CYS A 51 -4.16 -1.75 -3.15
N LEU A 52 -3.27 -2.35 -2.37
CA LEU A 52 -2.65 -1.65 -1.24
C LEU A 52 -1.91 -0.40 -1.68
N LYS A 53 -1.09 -0.47 -2.73
CA LYS A 53 -0.33 0.67 -3.25
C LYS A 53 -1.24 1.75 -3.85
N LYS A 54 -2.22 1.37 -4.64
CA LYS A 54 -3.06 2.31 -5.40
C LYS A 54 -4.25 2.86 -4.63
N CYS A 55 -4.70 2.18 -3.55
CA CYS A 55 -5.94 2.54 -2.87
C CYS A 55 -5.77 2.84 -1.37
N TYR A 56 -4.62 2.50 -0.75
CA TYR A 56 -4.48 2.58 0.70
C TYR A 56 -3.18 3.20 1.20
N ILE A 57 -2.01 2.81 0.69
CA ILE A 57 -0.71 3.20 1.25
C ILE A 57 0.23 3.67 0.15
N GLU A 58 0.44 4.97 0.05
CA GLU A 58 1.26 5.57 -1.00
C GLU A 58 2.75 5.15 -0.91
N THR A 59 3.32 5.14 0.30
CA THR A 59 4.72 4.77 0.55
C THR A 59 4.98 3.28 0.53
N TYR A 60 4.03 2.53 0.01
CA TYR A 60 4.07 1.08 -0.04
C TYR A 60 5.02 0.56 -1.13
N ARG A 61 5.40 -0.72 -1.05
CA ARG A 61 6.17 -1.35 -2.13
C ARG A 61 5.41 -1.28 -3.45
N PHE A 62 6.11 -1.14 -4.53
CA PHE A 62 5.51 -1.22 -5.85
C PHE A 62 5.04 -2.64 -6.16
N SER A 63 3.98 -2.76 -6.93
CA SER A 63 3.38 -4.02 -7.34
C SER A 63 3.00 -3.93 -8.81
N GLU A 64 3.02 -5.06 -9.51
CA GLU A 64 3.06 -5.07 -10.97
C GLU A 64 1.88 -5.81 -11.61
N ASP A 65 1.07 -6.51 -10.81
CA ASP A 65 -0.04 -7.33 -11.26
C ASP A 65 -1.37 -6.70 -10.84
N LEU A 66 -2.42 -6.96 -11.59
CA LEU A 66 -3.80 -6.59 -11.25
C LEU A 66 -4.56 -7.84 -10.84
N ASP A 67 -4.93 -7.91 -9.57
CA ASP A 67 -5.67 -9.02 -8.98
C ASP A 67 -7.12 -8.61 -8.73
N PHE A 68 -8.09 -9.41 -9.19
CA PHE A 68 -9.51 -9.18 -8.96
C PHE A 68 -10.23 -10.43 -8.46
N THR A 69 -11.15 -10.22 -7.54
CA THR A 69 -12.22 -11.18 -7.27
C THR A 69 -13.41 -10.83 -8.16
N VAL A 70 -13.84 -11.77 -8.97
CA VAL A 70 -15.00 -11.60 -9.84
C VAL A 70 -16.23 -12.08 -9.08
N ILE A 71 -17.23 -11.22 -8.96
CA ILE A 71 -18.48 -11.51 -8.26
C ILE A 71 -19.66 -11.55 -9.25
N ASP A 72 -20.75 -12.11 -8.82
CA ASP A 72 -21.97 -12.22 -9.61
C ASP A 72 -21.72 -12.84 -11.02
N ASP A 73 -22.32 -12.29 -12.04
CA ASP A 73 -22.18 -12.73 -13.43
C ASP A 73 -21.04 -12.01 -14.16
N GLY A 74 -20.00 -11.57 -13.41
CA GLY A 74 -18.85 -10.87 -14.00
C GLY A 74 -18.05 -11.74 -14.96
N ALA A 75 -17.46 -11.08 -15.94
CA ALA A 75 -16.63 -11.69 -16.98
C ALA A 75 -15.44 -12.45 -16.38
N ILE A 76 -15.31 -13.73 -16.70
CA ILE A 76 -14.21 -14.61 -16.29
C ILE A 76 -13.78 -15.56 -17.42
N GLU A 77 -14.66 -15.87 -18.33
CA GLU A 77 -14.28 -16.67 -19.50
C GLU A 77 -13.41 -15.85 -20.45
N PRO A 78 -12.40 -16.47 -21.09
CA PRO A 78 -11.39 -15.76 -21.88
C PRO A 78 -11.94 -14.76 -22.89
N ASP A 79 -12.94 -15.15 -23.69
CA ASP A 79 -13.49 -14.29 -24.72
C ASP A 79 -14.23 -13.07 -24.13
N GLU A 80 -14.96 -13.25 -23.03
CA GLU A 80 -15.64 -12.18 -22.31
C GLU A 80 -14.62 -11.19 -21.71
N VAL A 81 -13.57 -11.72 -21.07
CA VAL A 81 -12.48 -10.92 -20.48
C VAL A 81 -11.76 -10.12 -21.57
N ILE A 82 -11.41 -10.76 -22.70
CA ILE A 82 -10.73 -10.08 -23.82
C ILE A 82 -11.64 -8.98 -24.38
N GLY A 83 -12.94 -9.25 -24.56
CA GLY A 83 -13.90 -8.27 -25.06
C GLY A 83 -14.02 -7.05 -24.17
N ALA A 84 -14.21 -7.26 -22.84
CA ALA A 84 -14.33 -6.17 -21.87
C ALA A 84 -13.03 -5.37 -21.72
N ILE A 85 -11.88 -6.06 -21.60
CA ILE A 85 -10.58 -5.41 -21.49
C ILE A 85 -10.23 -4.62 -22.75
N SER A 86 -10.53 -5.11 -23.95
CA SER A 86 -10.29 -4.35 -25.19
C SER A 86 -11.01 -2.99 -25.18
N GLN A 87 -12.28 -2.95 -24.73
CA GLN A 87 -13.01 -1.67 -24.59
C GLN A 87 -12.37 -0.74 -23.56
N VAL A 88 -11.88 -1.28 -22.45
CA VAL A 88 -11.11 -0.51 -21.44
C VAL A 88 -9.85 0.08 -22.06
N LEU A 89 -9.07 -0.72 -22.81
CA LEU A 89 -7.81 -0.29 -23.41
C LEU A 89 -8.03 0.78 -24.49
N ASP A 90 -9.07 0.65 -25.32
CA ASP A 90 -9.45 1.66 -26.29
C ASP A 90 -9.78 2.99 -25.62
N ARG A 91 -10.56 2.98 -24.52
CA ARG A 91 -10.87 4.17 -23.72
C ARG A 91 -9.61 4.80 -23.13
N VAL A 92 -8.72 4.00 -22.55
CA VAL A 92 -7.45 4.48 -21.98
C VAL A 92 -6.54 5.05 -23.08
N ASN A 93 -6.49 4.43 -24.27
CA ASN A 93 -5.74 4.98 -25.39
C ASN A 93 -6.27 6.36 -25.83
N GLN A 94 -7.60 6.52 -25.91
CA GLN A 94 -8.23 7.79 -26.26
C GLN A 94 -7.91 8.91 -25.26
N GLU A 95 -7.91 8.61 -23.96
CA GLU A 95 -7.68 9.61 -22.90
C GLU A 95 -6.20 9.89 -22.67
N ALA A 96 -5.39 8.84 -22.56
CA ALA A 96 -3.98 8.96 -22.18
C ALA A 96 -2.99 8.84 -23.34
N GLY A 97 -3.41 8.33 -24.51
CA GLY A 97 -2.53 8.06 -25.64
C GLY A 97 -1.55 6.90 -25.41
N ILE A 98 -1.81 6.01 -24.44
CA ILE A 98 -1.01 4.81 -24.24
C ILE A 98 -1.31 3.80 -25.35
N ASP A 99 -0.27 3.30 -26.01
CA ASP A 99 -0.44 2.39 -27.16
C ASP A 99 -0.57 0.92 -26.69
N PHE A 100 -1.73 0.33 -26.92
CA PHE A 100 -2.04 -1.09 -26.66
C PHE A 100 -2.15 -1.92 -27.96
N SER A 101 -1.84 -1.33 -29.12
CA SER A 101 -2.05 -1.97 -30.42
C SER A 101 -0.95 -2.99 -30.81
N LEU A 102 0.19 -3.00 -30.11
CA LEU A 102 1.34 -3.85 -30.44
C LEU A 102 1.05 -5.35 -30.40
N GLN A 103 0.24 -5.75 -29.46
CA GLN A 103 -0.25 -7.12 -29.28
C GLN A 103 -1.65 -7.08 -28.69
N PRO A 104 -2.59 -7.91 -29.18
CA PRO A 104 -3.90 -8.01 -28.58
C PRO A 104 -3.81 -8.50 -27.14
N PRO A 105 -4.77 -8.14 -26.27
CA PRO A 105 -4.86 -8.73 -24.94
C PRO A 105 -5.04 -10.25 -25.05
N TYR A 106 -4.49 -10.94 -24.09
CA TYR A 106 -4.54 -12.38 -24.01
C TYR A 106 -5.20 -12.81 -22.70
N CYS A 107 -6.05 -13.83 -22.75
CA CYS A 107 -6.61 -14.46 -21.57
C CYS A 107 -6.64 -15.99 -21.74
N ARG A 108 -6.41 -16.70 -20.65
CA ARG A 108 -6.55 -18.17 -20.57
C ARG A 108 -7.25 -18.58 -19.29
N THR A 109 -8.05 -19.60 -19.38
CA THR A 109 -8.62 -20.25 -18.21
C THR A 109 -7.53 -21.01 -17.44
N ARG A 110 -7.50 -20.83 -16.12
CA ARG A 110 -6.71 -21.66 -15.20
C ARG A 110 -7.55 -22.78 -14.61
N ARG A 111 -8.74 -22.42 -14.12
CA ARG A 111 -9.77 -23.36 -13.68
C ARG A 111 -11.10 -22.92 -14.28
N PRO A 112 -11.79 -23.81 -15.06
CA PRO A 112 -13.03 -23.45 -15.75
C PRO A 112 -14.07 -22.81 -14.82
N GLY A 113 -14.58 -21.63 -15.19
CA GLY A 113 -15.56 -20.87 -14.43
C GLY A 113 -15.08 -20.30 -13.10
N LEU A 114 -13.85 -20.60 -12.66
CA LEU A 114 -13.34 -20.22 -11.33
C LEU A 114 -12.14 -19.28 -11.38
N SER A 115 -11.26 -19.42 -12.34
CA SER A 115 -10.09 -18.52 -12.43
C SER A 115 -9.51 -18.42 -13.84
N ALA A 116 -9.06 -17.22 -14.19
CA ALA A 116 -8.41 -16.91 -15.45
C ALA A 116 -7.16 -16.04 -15.24
N GLU A 117 -6.21 -16.13 -16.17
CA GLU A 117 -5.03 -15.29 -16.23
C GLU A 117 -5.03 -14.50 -17.54
N GLY A 118 -5.03 -13.19 -17.42
CA GLY A 118 -4.94 -12.27 -18.55
C GLY A 118 -3.57 -11.59 -18.66
N ARG A 119 -3.29 -11.04 -19.83
CA ARG A 119 -2.15 -10.19 -20.10
C ARG A 119 -2.56 -9.05 -21.01
N VAL A 120 -2.18 -7.84 -20.61
CA VAL A 120 -2.32 -6.62 -21.40
C VAL A 120 -0.93 -6.17 -21.82
N TYR A 121 -0.75 -5.91 -23.10
CA TYR A 121 0.52 -5.45 -23.66
C TYR A 121 0.42 -3.96 -24.00
N TYR A 122 1.49 -3.21 -23.69
CA TYR A 122 1.49 -1.77 -23.90
C TYR A 122 2.86 -1.22 -24.31
N ARG A 123 2.83 -0.07 -24.96
CA ARG A 123 3.97 0.82 -25.10
C ARG A 123 3.67 2.11 -24.36
N GLY A 124 4.43 2.36 -23.31
CA GLY A 124 4.26 3.51 -22.42
C GLY A 124 5.14 4.70 -22.78
N PRO A 125 5.26 5.70 -21.89
CA PRO A 125 5.99 6.95 -22.10
C PRO A 125 7.46 6.80 -22.51
N ARG A 126 8.12 5.70 -22.11
CA ARG A 126 9.52 5.45 -22.49
C ARG A 126 9.69 5.06 -23.96
N ASN A 127 8.61 4.70 -24.62
CA ASN A 127 8.56 4.33 -26.02
C ASN A 127 9.61 3.25 -26.39
N THR A 128 9.73 2.20 -25.54
CA THR A 128 10.66 1.10 -25.80
C THR A 128 10.21 0.27 -27.02
N PRO A 129 11.13 -0.32 -27.81
CA PRO A 129 10.77 -1.09 -29.02
C PRO A 129 9.88 -2.29 -28.73
N GLY A 130 10.05 -2.94 -27.57
CA GLY A 130 9.25 -4.10 -27.16
C GLY A 130 8.00 -3.70 -26.38
N ALA A 131 6.96 -4.52 -26.48
CA ALA A 131 5.77 -4.36 -25.65
C ALA A 131 6.07 -4.79 -24.19
N ALA A 132 5.82 -3.88 -23.24
CA ALA A 132 5.74 -4.24 -21.84
C ALA A 132 4.37 -4.91 -21.57
N ARG A 133 4.24 -5.57 -20.40
CA ARG A 133 3.01 -6.29 -20.08
C ARG A 133 2.56 -6.06 -18.64
N ILE A 134 1.24 -6.03 -18.47
CA ILE A 134 0.54 -6.13 -17.19
C ILE A 134 -0.12 -7.50 -17.12
N LYS A 135 -0.02 -8.17 -15.99
CA LYS A 135 -0.72 -9.41 -15.71
C LYS A 135 -2.04 -9.11 -15.01
N LEU A 136 -3.09 -9.86 -15.41
CA LEU A 136 -4.41 -9.85 -14.78
C LEU A 136 -4.64 -11.22 -14.15
N ASP A 137 -4.94 -11.27 -12.87
CA ASP A 137 -5.37 -12.48 -12.17
C ASP A 137 -6.83 -12.33 -11.73
N LEU A 138 -7.70 -13.19 -12.28
CA LEU A 138 -9.12 -13.17 -12.03
C LEU A 138 -9.54 -14.45 -11.31
N THR A 139 -10.35 -14.31 -10.24
CA THR A 139 -10.87 -15.48 -9.52
C THR A 139 -12.29 -15.25 -9.00
N LYS A 140 -13.14 -16.28 -9.12
CA LYS A 140 -14.44 -16.42 -8.43
C LYS A 140 -14.35 -17.29 -7.18
N ASP A 141 -13.23 -17.92 -6.95
CA ASP A 141 -12.98 -18.91 -5.89
C ASP A 141 -12.55 -18.27 -4.57
N GLU A 142 -12.96 -17.04 -4.34
CA GLU A 142 -12.66 -16.33 -3.09
C GLU A 142 -13.91 -15.74 -2.48
N VAL A 143 -14.07 -15.97 -1.18
CA VAL A 143 -15.18 -15.40 -0.42
C VAL A 143 -14.88 -13.92 -0.14
N LEU A 144 -15.81 -13.07 -0.52
CA LEU A 144 -15.85 -11.67 -0.14
C LEU A 144 -16.71 -11.57 1.13
N VAL A 145 -16.05 -11.34 2.28
CA VAL A 145 -16.73 -11.33 3.59
C VAL A 145 -17.43 -10.00 3.84
N ARG A 146 -16.83 -8.91 3.38
CA ARG A 146 -17.37 -7.55 3.55
C ARG A 146 -17.77 -6.94 2.22
N PRO A 147 -18.77 -6.05 2.20
CA PRO A 147 -19.09 -5.31 0.99
C PRO A 147 -17.85 -4.56 0.46
N PRO A 148 -17.59 -4.64 -0.85
CA PRO A 148 -16.49 -3.89 -1.44
C PRO A 148 -16.72 -2.38 -1.36
N VAL A 149 -15.64 -1.62 -1.39
CA VAL A 149 -15.65 -0.16 -1.27
C VAL A 149 -15.13 0.50 -2.54
N LEU A 150 -15.62 1.70 -2.85
CA LEU A 150 -15.05 2.55 -3.90
C LEU A 150 -13.91 3.38 -3.29
N ARG A 151 -12.74 3.34 -3.90
CA ARG A 151 -11.55 4.09 -3.45
C ARG A 151 -10.95 4.89 -4.60
N PRO A 152 -10.47 6.12 -4.33
CA PRO A 152 -9.66 6.86 -5.29
C PRO A 152 -8.41 6.06 -5.67
N ILE A 153 -8.00 6.20 -6.92
CA ILE A 153 -6.77 5.59 -7.45
C ILE A 153 -5.63 6.59 -7.28
N ALA A 154 -4.61 6.24 -6.50
CA ALA A 154 -3.39 7.04 -6.39
C ALA A 154 -2.64 7.07 -7.73
N HIS A 155 -2.42 8.27 -8.25
CA HIS A 155 -1.77 8.50 -9.54
C HIS A 155 -0.87 9.74 -9.44
N ASP A 156 0.33 9.54 -8.91
CA ASP A 156 1.31 10.62 -8.67
C ASP A 156 2.14 10.90 -9.95
N TYR A 157 1.43 11.38 -10.99
CA TYR A 157 2.00 11.76 -12.28
C TYR A 157 1.44 13.11 -12.72
N PRO A 158 2.11 13.83 -13.66
CA PRO A 158 1.68 15.16 -14.10
C PRO A 158 0.31 15.21 -14.77
N ASP A 159 -0.13 14.12 -15.38
CA ASP A 159 -1.47 13.97 -15.94
C ASP A 159 -2.44 13.37 -14.91
N ALA A 160 -3.51 14.07 -14.60
CA ALA A 160 -4.53 13.57 -13.69
C ALA A 160 -5.45 12.55 -14.37
N LEU A 161 -5.88 11.53 -13.61
CA LEU A 161 -6.95 10.65 -14.06
C LEU A 161 -8.28 11.44 -14.14
N PRO A 162 -9.06 11.31 -15.23
CA PRO A 162 -10.37 11.96 -15.32
C PRO A 162 -11.32 11.47 -14.22
N ALA A 163 -12.23 12.34 -13.79
CA ALA A 163 -13.24 11.97 -12.79
C ALA A 163 -14.34 11.07 -13.39
N PRO A 164 -14.81 10.04 -12.64
CA PRO A 164 -14.31 9.61 -11.34
C PRO A 164 -13.04 8.75 -11.44
N GLY A 165 -11.96 9.18 -10.77
CA GLY A 165 -10.70 8.44 -10.69
C GLY A 165 -10.71 7.42 -9.54
N GLN A 166 -11.62 6.44 -9.58
CA GLN A 166 -11.83 5.48 -8.49
C GLN A 166 -12.06 4.05 -9.01
N VAL A 167 -11.82 3.08 -8.15
CA VAL A 167 -12.03 1.66 -8.42
C VAL A 167 -12.72 0.97 -7.24
N ARG A 168 -13.53 -0.04 -7.51
CA ARG A 168 -14.15 -0.90 -6.50
C ARG A 168 -13.14 -1.90 -6.00
N CYS A 169 -12.88 -1.94 -4.71
CA CYS A 169 -11.87 -2.80 -4.13
C CYS A 169 -12.27 -3.41 -2.79
N TYR A 170 -11.48 -4.34 -2.29
CA TYR A 170 -11.60 -4.86 -0.92
C TYR A 170 -11.49 -3.73 0.10
N GLY A 171 -12.26 -3.80 1.20
CA GLY A 171 -12.04 -2.99 2.38
C GLY A 171 -10.66 -3.26 2.99
N PHE A 172 -10.15 -2.34 3.81
CA PHE A 172 -8.80 -2.47 4.39
C PHE A 172 -8.64 -3.75 5.20
N GLU A 173 -9.60 -4.05 6.08
CA GLU A 173 -9.62 -5.25 6.92
C GLU A 173 -9.71 -6.53 6.10
N GLU A 174 -10.45 -6.47 4.99
CA GLU A 174 -10.55 -7.58 4.03
C GLU A 174 -9.21 -7.87 3.35
N VAL A 175 -8.49 -6.82 2.91
CA VAL A 175 -7.14 -6.96 2.32
C VAL A 175 -6.17 -7.51 3.36
N PHE A 176 -6.24 -7.02 4.61
CA PHE A 176 -5.35 -7.49 5.67
C PHE A 176 -5.56 -8.97 5.99
N ALA A 177 -6.80 -9.38 6.20
CA ALA A 177 -7.16 -10.78 6.44
C ALA A 177 -6.74 -11.69 5.27
N GLU A 178 -6.91 -11.22 4.02
CA GLU A 178 -6.47 -11.95 2.83
C GLU A 178 -4.95 -12.14 2.81
N LYS A 179 -4.18 -11.12 3.21
CA LYS A 179 -2.72 -11.20 3.31
C LYS A 179 -2.24 -12.14 4.42
N LEU A 180 -2.92 -12.15 5.57
CA LEU A 180 -2.67 -13.09 6.65
C LEU A 180 -2.94 -14.54 6.20
N ARG A 181 -4.08 -14.78 5.54
CA ARG A 181 -4.40 -16.09 4.97
C ARG A 181 -3.34 -16.55 3.97
N ALA A 182 -2.96 -15.66 3.03
CA ALA A 182 -1.94 -15.95 2.03
C ALA A 182 -0.57 -16.23 2.64
N MET A 183 -0.21 -15.53 3.72
CA MET A 183 1.02 -15.79 4.48
C MET A 183 1.03 -17.19 5.08
N GLY A 184 -0.09 -17.65 5.65
CA GLY A 184 -0.23 -19.01 6.17
C GLY A 184 -0.19 -20.08 5.09
N GLU A 185 -0.71 -19.79 3.88
CA GLU A 185 -0.85 -20.76 2.80
C GLU A 185 0.44 -20.94 1.98
N ARG A 186 1.18 -19.87 1.73
CA ARG A 186 2.28 -19.88 0.75
C ARG A 186 3.60 -19.25 1.21
N CYS A 187 3.65 -18.67 2.41
CA CYS A 187 4.85 -18.09 3.03
C CYS A 187 5.73 -17.27 2.06
N ARG A 188 5.16 -16.23 1.41
CA ARG A 188 5.93 -15.43 0.44
C ARG A 188 6.47 -14.13 1.06
N PRO A 189 7.67 -13.66 0.65
CA PRO A 189 8.27 -12.40 1.12
C PRO A 189 7.34 -11.20 1.02
N ARG A 190 6.60 -11.07 -0.08
CA ARG A 190 5.65 -9.98 -0.30
C ARG A 190 4.51 -10.00 0.72
N ASP A 191 4.03 -11.18 1.12
CA ASP A 191 2.95 -11.29 2.12
C ASP A 191 3.46 -10.93 3.51
N LEU A 192 4.68 -11.34 3.91
CA LEU A 192 5.31 -10.92 5.16
C LEU A 192 5.50 -9.39 5.20
N TYR A 193 6.04 -8.79 4.13
CA TYR A 193 6.20 -7.34 4.03
C TYR A 193 4.86 -6.63 4.18
N ASP A 194 3.82 -7.15 3.52
CA ASP A 194 2.48 -6.58 3.52
C ASP A 194 1.85 -6.63 4.93
N ILE A 195 1.81 -7.80 5.59
CA ILE A 195 1.14 -7.93 6.91
C ILE A 195 1.80 -7.09 7.99
N VAL A 196 3.14 -6.98 8.00
CA VAL A 196 3.85 -6.17 8.98
C VAL A 196 3.58 -4.67 8.76
N ASN A 197 3.59 -4.20 7.51
CA ASN A 197 3.27 -2.79 7.23
C ASN A 197 1.80 -2.45 7.52
N LEU A 198 0.87 -3.39 7.30
CA LEU A 198 -0.53 -3.21 7.69
C LEU A 198 -0.69 -3.16 9.20
N PHE A 199 0.01 -4.02 9.93
CA PHE A 199 0.02 -4.03 11.40
C PHE A 199 0.63 -2.75 12.01
N ARG A 200 1.63 -2.14 11.37
CA ARG A 200 2.24 -0.87 11.79
C ARG A 200 1.28 0.32 11.71
N ARG A 201 0.13 0.17 11.03
CA ARG A 201 -0.91 1.19 10.92
C ARG A 201 -1.71 1.28 12.23
N SER A 202 -1.30 2.22 13.09
CA SER A 202 -1.93 2.43 14.42
C SER A 202 -3.41 2.84 14.32
N ASP A 203 -3.82 3.51 13.26
CA ASP A 203 -5.19 3.93 12.99
C ASP A 203 -6.17 2.75 12.78
N PHE A 204 -5.67 1.56 12.44
CA PHE A 204 -6.47 0.33 12.27
C PHE A 204 -6.33 -0.68 13.41
N ARG A 205 -5.53 -0.42 14.42
CA ARG A 205 -5.30 -1.37 15.53
C ARG A 205 -6.56 -1.72 16.33
N GLN A 206 -7.55 -0.84 16.37
CA GLN A 206 -8.85 -1.09 16.99
C GLN A 206 -9.72 -2.13 16.24
N HIS A 207 -9.30 -2.58 15.07
CA HIS A 207 -10.06 -3.47 14.20
C HIS A 207 -9.61 -4.95 14.27
N SER A 208 -8.81 -5.34 15.27
CA SER A 208 -8.27 -6.70 15.39
C SER A 208 -9.36 -7.78 15.33
N ALA A 209 -10.43 -7.62 16.09
CA ALA A 209 -11.55 -8.56 16.11
C ALA A 209 -12.22 -8.73 14.73
N LEU A 210 -12.36 -7.64 13.97
CA LEU A 210 -12.93 -7.69 12.63
C LEU A 210 -11.98 -8.38 11.64
N VAL A 211 -10.67 -8.06 11.70
CA VAL A 211 -9.66 -8.73 10.85
C VAL A 211 -9.63 -10.23 11.16
N ARG A 212 -9.72 -10.61 12.45
CA ARG A 212 -9.77 -12.00 12.88
C ARG A 212 -10.99 -12.73 12.34
N GLU A 213 -12.18 -12.16 12.48
CA GLU A 213 -13.42 -12.72 11.97
C GLU A 213 -13.35 -12.98 10.45
N ILE A 214 -12.88 -11.99 9.68
CA ILE A 214 -12.71 -12.13 8.23
C ILE A 214 -11.69 -13.22 7.89
N LEU A 215 -10.57 -13.28 8.61
CA LEU A 215 -9.53 -14.30 8.40
C LEU A 215 -10.09 -15.70 8.61
N GLU A 216 -10.84 -15.92 9.68
CA GLU A 216 -11.47 -17.21 10.00
C GLU A 216 -12.42 -17.67 8.88
N GLN A 217 -13.26 -16.75 8.37
CA GLN A 217 -14.16 -17.06 7.27
C GLN A 217 -13.42 -17.40 5.97
N LYS A 218 -12.36 -16.65 5.64
CA LYS A 218 -11.53 -16.90 4.46
C LYS A 218 -10.76 -18.23 4.57
N CYS A 219 -10.21 -18.54 5.73
CA CYS A 219 -9.53 -19.82 5.98
C CYS A 219 -10.51 -21.00 5.90
N SER A 220 -11.68 -20.86 6.51
CA SER A 220 -12.76 -21.89 6.45
C SER A 220 -13.19 -22.14 5.01
N ALA A 221 -13.38 -21.11 4.20
CA ALA A 221 -13.78 -21.24 2.80
C ALA A 221 -12.72 -21.98 1.94
N LYS A 222 -11.45 -21.91 2.32
CA LYS A 222 -10.34 -22.61 1.66
C LYS A 222 -10.02 -23.97 2.30
N GLY A 223 -10.69 -24.32 3.41
CA GLY A 223 -10.40 -25.56 4.16
C GLY A 223 -9.01 -25.61 4.76
N ILE A 224 -8.44 -24.44 5.14
CA ILE A 224 -7.12 -24.32 5.76
C ILE A 224 -7.25 -23.84 7.21
N PRO A 225 -6.30 -24.18 8.10
CA PRO A 225 -6.29 -23.64 9.45
C PRO A 225 -5.97 -22.14 9.43
N VAL A 226 -6.46 -21.42 10.44
CA VAL A 226 -6.05 -20.03 10.68
C VAL A 226 -4.56 -20.04 11.04
N PRO A 227 -3.72 -19.25 10.35
CA PRO A 227 -2.29 -19.23 10.62
C PRO A 227 -1.99 -18.63 12.00
N THR A 228 -0.87 -19.06 12.57
CA THR A 228 -0.23 -18.46 13.73
C THR A 228 1.25 -18.20 13.45
N ALA A 229 1.93 -17.43 14.29
CA ALA A 229 3.36 -17.19 14.16
C ALA A 229 4.15 -18.52 14.17
N GLU A 230 3.76 -19.44 15.06
CA GLU A 230 4.38 -20.76 15.21
C GLU A 230 4.13 -21.64 13.97
N SER A 231 2.89 -21.64 13.43
CA SER A 231 2.56 -22.45 12.24
C SER A 231 3.33 -21.99 11.01
N ILE A 232 3.51 -20.66 10.85
CA ILE A 232 4.30 -20.08 9.76
C ILE A 232 5.79 -20.44 9.94
N ARG A 233 6.33 -20.31 11.18
CA ARG A 233 7.72 -20.64 11.47
C ARG A 233 8.03 -22.11 11.25
N ALA A 234 7.08 -23.00 11.56
CA ALA A 234 7.20 -24.44 11.38
C ALA A 234 6.95 -24.90 9.92
N SER A 235 6.52 -23.99 9.04
CA SER A 235 6.25 -24.31 7.63
C SER A 235 7.54 -24.75 6.91
N PRO A 236 7.48 -25.82 6.08
CA PRO A 236 8.60 -26.20 5.20
C PRO A 236 9.05 -25.06 4.26
N MET A 237 8.16 -24.12 3.96
CA MET A 237 8.44 -22.96 3.09
C MET A 237 9.15 -21.81 3.83
N PHE A 238 9.37 -21.90 5.14
CA PHE A 238 9.96 -20.79 5.89
C PHE A 238 11.40 -20.46 5.45
N GLN A 239 12.21 -21.47 5.14
CA GLN A 239 13.56 -21.25 4.63
C GLN A 239 13.55 -20.58 3.23
N GLU A 240 12.59 -20.94 2.38
CA GLU A 240 12.40 -20.28 1.08
C GLU A 240 11.96 -18.82 1.26
N LEU A 241 11.08 -18.55 2.24
CA LEU A 241 10.65 -17.19 2.59
C LEU A 241 11.84 -16.27 2.89
N GLU A 242 12.77 -16.71 3.74
CA GLU A 242 13.99 -15.96 4.07
C GLU A 242 14.93 -15.83 2.86
N GLY A 243 15.20 -16.93 2.16
CA GLY A 243 16.10 -16.96 1.01
C GLY A 243 15.64 -16.10 -0.16
N GLU A 244 14.32 -16.01 -0.39
CA GLU A 244 13.72 -15.23 -1.48
C GLU A 244 13.40 -13.76 -1.09
N TRP A 245 13.68 -13.34 0.16
CA TRP A 245 13.39 -11.98 0.64
C TRP A 245 13.97 -10.91 -0.29
N GLY A 246 15.26 -11.01 -0.60
CA GLY A 246 15.94 -10.07 -1.50
C GLY A 246 15.44 -10.15 -2.93
N ASN A 247 15.31 -11.36 -3.47
CA ASN A 247 14.94 -11.58 -4.88
C ASN A 247 13.55 -11.02 -5.20
N MET A 248 12.59 -11.15 -4.26
CA MET A 248 11.21 -10.76 -4.49
C MET A 248 10.91 -9.29 -4.18
N LEU A 249 11.73 -8.62 -3.36
CA LEU A 249 11.38 -7.29 -2.85
C LEU A 249 12.34 -6.17 -3.26
N ALA A 250 13.63 -6.47 -3.48
CA ALA A 250 14.63 -5.41 -3.70
C ALA A 250 14.31 -4.49 -4.90
N HIS A 251 13.69 -5.02 -5.95
CA HIS A 251 13.32 -4.23 -7.13
C HIS A 251 12.05 -3.38 -6.95
N GLN A 252 11.30 -3.60 -5.86
CA GLN A 252 10.04 -2.92 -5.55
C GLN A 252 10.19 -1.84 -4.47
N LEU A 253 11.38 -1.72 -3.87
CA LEU A 253 11.66 -0.84 -2.73
C LEU A 253 12.89 0.02 -2.99
N ARG A 254 12.89 1.22 -2.46
CA ARG A 254 14.07 2.12 -2.46
C ARG A 254 15.25 1.53 -1.67
N ALA A 255 14.97 0.90 -0.56
CA ALA A 255 15.90 0.16 0.26
C ALA A 255 15.18 -1.03 0.88
N LEU A 256 15.82 -2.19 0.89
CA LEU A 256 15.24 -3.41 1.44
C LEU A 256 15.62 -3.53 2.92
N PRO A 257 14.64 -3.54 3.85
CA PRO A 257 14.91 -3.85 5.26
C PRO A 257 15.35 -5.31 5.44
N ASP A 258 16.08 -5.59 6.51
CA ASP A 258 16.48 -6.96 6.84
C ASP A 258 15.25 -7.83 7.15
N PHE A 259 15.33 -9.10 6.76
CA PHE A 259 14.26 -10.09 6.99
C PHE A 259 13.90 -10.22 8.48
N GLU A 260 14.90 -10.40 9.34
CA GLU A 260 14.68 -10.56 10.78
C GLU A 260 14.01 -9.35 11.43
N HIS A 261 14.26 -8.15 10.92
CA HIS A 261 13.55 -6.94 11.37
C HIS A 261 12.04 -7.00 11.13
N PHE A 262 11.61 -7.59 10.01
CA PHE A 262 10.19 -7.79 9.71
C PHE A 262 9.62 -9.01 10.44
N TRP A 263 10.37 -10.11 10.46
CA TRP A 263 9.92 -11.33 11.12
C TRP A 263 9.71 -11.14 12.63
N SER A 264 10.55 -10.36 13.30
CA SER A 264 10.46 -10.10 14.74
C SER A 264 9.13 -9.46 15.19
N GLU A 265 8.39 -8.83 14.27
CA GLU A 265 7.07 -8.23 14.57
C GLU A 265 5.90 -9.21 14.40
N VAL A 266 6.12 -10.34 13.76
CA VAL A 266 5.05 -11.32 13.47
C VAL A 266 4.41 -11.89 14.74
N PRO A 267 5.15 -12.30 15.79
CA PRO A 267 4.53 -12.76 17.03
C PRO A 267 3.58 -11.71 17.62
N LEU A 268 4.02 -10.47 17.73
CA LEU A 268 3.23 -9.36 18.26
C LEU A 268 1.97 -9.06 17.41
N LEU A 269 2.08 -9.20 16.07
CA LEU A 269 0.92 -9.09 15.18
C LEU A 269 -0.14 -10.14 15.50
N PHE A 270 0.26 -11.39 15.74
CA PHE A 270 -0.69 -12.46 16.06
C PHE A 270 -1.26 -12.32 17.48
N GLU A 271 -0.48 -11.87 18.46
CA GLU A 271 -0.99 -11.50 19.80
C GLU A 271 -2.08 -10.41 19.69
N TRP A 272 -1.84 -9.37 18.89
CA TRP A 272 -2.84 -8.34 18.60
C TRP A 272 -4.10 -8.92 17.93
N LEU A 273 -3.92 -9.82 16.99
CA LEU A 273 -5.02 -10.46 16.27
C LEU A 273 -5.86 -11.33 17.22
N ASP A 274 -5.24 -11.93 18.22
CA ASP A 274 -5.89 -12.72 19.28
C ASP A 274 -6.50 -11.86 20.39
N GLY A 275 -6.47 -10.53 20.25
CA GLY A 275 -7.13 -9.58 21.13
C GLY A 275 -6.26 -9.05 22.27
N ALA A 276 -4.95 -9.25 22.24
CA ALA A 276 -4.06 -8.60 23.19
C ALA A 276 -4.09 -7.08 22.97
N ASP A 277 -4.23 -6.33 24.06
CA ASP A 277 -4.04 -4.88 24.06
C ASP A 277 -2.56 -4.57 23.85
N ILE A 278 -2.19 -4.39 22.59
CA ILE A 278 -0.85 -3.94 22.25
C ILE A 278 -0.83 -2.42 22.39
N VAL A 279 -0.51 -2.00 23.59
CA VAL A 279 -0.30 -0.60 23.93
C VAL A 279 1.11 -0.19 23.49
N ASP A 280 1.29 0.03 22.21
CA ASP A 280 2.44 0.77 21.68
C ASP A 280 2.11 2.28 21.69
N GLU A 281 1.74 2.80 22.85
CA GLU A 281 1.70 4.24 23.03
C GLU A 281 3.13 4.79 23.17
N LEU A 282 3.87 4.69 22.08
CA LEU A 282 5.06 5.50 21.96
C LEU A 282 4.63 6.97 22.00
N GLU A 283 5.15 7.70 22.95
CA GLU A 283 4.89 9.12 23.03
C GLU A 283 5.37 9.83 21.77
N SER A 284 4.62 10.85 21.37
CA SER A 284 5.10 11.77 20.34
C SER A 284 6.39 12.46 20.78
N VAL A 285 7.25 12.80 19.84
CA VAL A 285 8.41 13.65 20.12
C VAL A 285 7.94 14.95 20.77
N PRO A 286 8.52 15.37 21.92
CA PRO A 286 8.09 16.59 22.60
C PRO A 286 8.10 17.82 21.69
N LEU A 287 7.06 18.65 21.77
CA LEU A 287 6.95 19.92 21.04
C LEU A 287 7.93 20.95 21.63
N GLY A 288 8.70 21.60 20.78
CA GLY A 288 9.45 22.78 21.14
C GLY A 288 8.53 23.99 21.40
N LYS A 289 9.01 25.00 22.15
CA LYS A 289 8.19 26.17 22.56
C LYS A 289 7.59 26.96 21.40
N ASP A 290 8.24 26.95 20.22
CA ASP A 290 7.83 27.68 19.02
C ASP A 290 7.37 26.76 17.90
N GLU A 291 7.05 25.50 18.19
CA GLU A 291 6.68 24.50 17.21
C GLU A 291 5.19 24.19 17.27
N GLU A 292 4.66 23.83 16.13
CA GLU A 292 3.28 23.34 15.97
C GLU A 292 3.27 22.02 15.21
N MET A 293 2.29 21.17 15.53
CA MET A 293 2.02 19.98 14.76
C MET A 293 1.66 20.39 13.34
N TRP A 294 2.29 19.75 12.38
CA TRP A 294 2.03 20.01 10.97
C TRP A 294 2.03 18.72 10.18
N VAL A 295 0.90 18.42 9.58
CA VAL A 295 0.76 17.31 8.65
C VAL A 295 0.95 17.86 7.25
N PRO A 296 1.99 17.44 6.52
CA PRO A 296 2.19 17.89 5.15
C PRO A 296 0.98 17.49 4.28
N PRO A 297 0.45 18.41 3.45
CA PRO A 297 -0.53 18.03 2.46
C PRO A 297 0.11 17.06 1.44
N PRO A 298 -0.67 16.19 0.79
CA PRO A 298 -0.14 15.21 -0.18
C PRO A 298 0.76 15.84 -1.24
N THR A 299 0.36 16.98 -1.79
CA THR A 299 1.12 17.74 -2.80
C THR A 299 2.49 18.24 -2.32
N PHE A 300 2.72 18.30 -0.99
CA PHE A 300 4.03 18.67 -0.46
C PHE A 300 5.13 17.71 -0.88
N TRP A 301 4.82 16.42 -0.97
CA TRP A 301 5.82 15.37 -1.28
C TRP A 301 6.20 15.33 -2.77
N GLU A 302 5.44 16.02 -3.62
CA GLU A 302 5.60 15.97 -5.07
C GLU A 302 6.76 16.83 -5.57
N THR A 303 7.04 17.97 -4.94
CA THR A 303 8.01 18.93 -5.45
C THR A 303 8.90 19.55 -4.38
N GLY A 304 10.02 20.11 -4.79
CA GLY A 304 10.89 20.96 -3.97
C GLY A 304 11.39 20.27 -2.69
N THR A 305 11.13 20.89 -1.55
CA THR A 305 11.57 20.41 -0.23
C THR A 305 10.96 19.06 0.15
N GLY A 306 9.70 18.82 -0.23
CA GLY A 306 9.02 17.55 0.02
C GLY A 306 9.67 16.40 -0.73
N SER A 307 10.01 16.61 -2.00
CA SER A 307 10.72 15.62 -2.82
C SER A 307 12.09 15.23 -2.21
N LEU A 308 12.81 16.18 -1.61
CA LEU A 308 14.05 15.89 -0.87
C LEU A 308 13.80 15.03 0.38
N LEU A 309 12.65 15.19 1.02
CA LEU A 309 12.28 14.47 2.24
C LEU A 309 11.53 13.16 2.01
N GLU A 310 11.11 12.86 0.79
CA GLU A 310 10.44 11.58 0.47
C GLU A 310 11.26 10.36 0.89
N PRO A 311 12.59 10.31 0.70
CA PRO A 311 13.42 9.23 1.26
C PRO A 311 13.36 9.14 2.79
N VAL A 312 13.22 10.27 3.49
CA VAL A 312 13.07 10.29 4.96
C VAL A 312 11.73 9.70 5.37
N ARG A 313 10.64 10.05 4.69
CA ARG A 313 9.31 9.49 4.91
C ARG A 313 9.30 7.97 4.69
N PHE A 314 9.86 7.51 3.57
CA PHE A 314 10.02 6.07 3.30
C PHE A 314 10.80 5.35 4.40
N ALA A 315 11.94 5.93 4.83
CA ALA A 315 12.77 5.35 5.87
C ALA A 315 12.05 5.28 7.23
N ALA A 316 11.34 6.35 7.61
CA ALA A 316 10.57 6.39 8.85
C ALA A 316 9.52 5.28 8.91
N VAL A 317 8.71 5.14 7.86
CA VAL A 317 7.65 4.11 7.75
C VAL A 317 8.22 2.70 7.80
N ASN A 318 9.35 2.47 7.13
CA ASN A 318 10.03 1.18 7.14
C ASN A 318 10.97 0.98 8.33
N ARG A 319 11.04 1.96 9.26
CA ARG A 319 11.90 1.93 10.46
C ARG A 319 13.39 1.77 10.11
N LEU A 320 13.85 2.48 9.06
CA LEU A 320 15.23 2.46 8.59
C LEU A 320 15.98 3.73 8.97
N LEU A 321 17.25 3.59 9.28
CA LEU A 321 18.13 4.72 9.54
C LEU A 321 18.36 5.52 8.26
N VAL A 322 18.53 6.83 8.43
CA VAL A 322 18.83 7.77 7.34
C VAL A 322 20.20 8.38 7.57
N GLU A 323 21.02 8.39 6.54
CA GLU A 323 22.23 9.20 6.50
C GLU A 323 21.88 10.60 6.00
N LEU A 324 21.97 11.57 6.92
CA LEU A 324 21.59 12.96 6.71
C LEU A 324 22.81 13.85 6.57
N GLY A 325 23.03 14.47 5.40
CA GLY A 325 24.01 15.53 5.19
C GLY A 325 23.49 16.86 5.74
N TYR A 326 24.14 17.39 6.78
CA TYR A 326 23.72 18.62 7.44
C TYR A 326 24.91 19.41 7.99
N GLY A 327 25.12 20.65 7.54
CA GLY A 327 26.22 21.49 7.96
C GLY A 327 27.59 20.85 7.72
N ASN A 328 27.83 20.38 6.50
CA ASN A 328 29.06 19.73 6.03
C ASN A 328 29.49 18.48 6.82
N ARG A 329 28.52 17.80 7.48
CA ARG A 329 28.76 16.55 8.21
C ARG A 329 27.63 15.56 7.89
N SER A 330 27.99 14.30 7.73
CA SER A 330 27.00 13.22 7.68
C SER A 330 26.61 12.77 9.10
N ARG A 331 25.34 12.43 9.26
CA ARG A 331 24.75 11.95 10.52
C ARG A 331 23.80 10.80 10.24
N LEU A 332 23.96 9.74 10.99
CA LEU A 332 23.00 8.62 10.98
C LEU A 332 21.88 8.94 11.98
N ILE A 333 20.64 8.99 11.50
CA ILE A 333 19.47 9.40 12.28
C ILE A 333 18.30 8.42 12.15
N GLU A 334 17.47 8.38 13.21
CA GLU A 334 16.16 7.75 13.26
C GLU A 334 15.11 8.85 13.04
N PRO A 335 14.40 8.90 11.90
CA PRO A 335 13.44 9.96 11.63
C PRO A 335 12.09 9.67 12.30
N TYR A 336 11.46 10.69 12.91
CA TYR A 336 10.20 10.55 13.64
C TYR A 336 9.08 11.46 13.15
N SER A 337 9.33 12.75 12.91
CA SER A 337 8.26 13.68 12.50
C SER A 337 8.77 14.90 11.74
N LEU A 338 7.85 15.54 11.01
CA LEU A 338 8.03 16.89 10.47
C LEU A 338 7.15 17.85 11.24
N ARG A 339 7.71 19.01 11.59
CA ARG A 339 6.99 20.07 12.30
C ARG A 339 7.26 21.42 11.68
N ARG A 340 6.40 22.38 11.98
CA ARG A 340 6.56 23.76 11.53
C ARG A 340 6.78 24.65 12.74
N THR A 341 7.72 25.59 12.63
CA THR A 341 7.81 26.67 13.61
C THR A 341 6.74 27.73 13.33
N ARG A 342 6.34 28.51 14.32
CA ARG A 342 5.41 29.65 14.15
C ARG A 342 5.88 30.65 13.10
N ARG A 343 7.17 30.70 12.78
CA ARG A 343 7.77 31.51 11.70
C ARG A 343 7.80 30.81 10.34
N GLY A 344 7.16 29.62 10.20
CA GLY A 344 7.04 28.89 8.95
C GLY A 344 8.23 28.01 8.58
N ALA A 345 9.29 27.92 9.38
CA ALA A 345 10.42 27.03 9.09
C ALA A 345 10.05 25.57 9.37
N LEU A 346 10.42 24.67 8.47
CA LEU A 346 10.21 23.21 8.64
C LEU A 346 11.37 22.58 9.41
N LEU A 347 11.03 21.70 10.33
CA LEU A 347 11.95 20.95 11.18
C LEU A 347 11.72 19.45 11.01
N LEU A 348 12.79 18.72 10.73
CA LEU A 348 12.84 17.27 10.82
C LEU A 348 13.27 16.88 12.24
N HIS A 349 12.39 16.20 12.96
CA HIS A 349 12.69 15.65 14.28
C HIS A 349 13.23 14.24 14.17
N ALA A 350 14.40 14.01 14.76
CA ALA A 350 15.08 12.73 14.69
C ALA A 350 15.93 12.46 15.95
N LEU A 351 16.27 11.21 16.17
CA LEU A 351 17.32 10.81 17.11
C LEU A 351 18.60 10.47 16.33
N ARG A 352 19.75 10.77 16.89
CA ARG A 352 21.01 10.27 16.32
C ARG A 352 21.21 8.83 16.73
N ALA A 353 21.48 7.94 15.78
CA ALA A 353 21.65 6.50 16.03
C ALA A 353 22.71 6.20 17.11
N ASN A 354 23.82 6.96 17.10
CA ASN A 354 24.93 6.77 18.03
C ASN A 354 24.82 7.65 19.28
N TYR A 355 23.70 8.34 19.50
CA TYR A 355 23.55 9.28 20.61
C TYR A 355 22.09 9.34 21.08
N ARG A 356 21.85 9.20 22.38
CA ARG A 356 20.49 9.14 22.93
C ARG A 356 19.72 10.49 22.90
N GLY A 357 20.26 11.51 22.28
CA GLY A 357 19.67 12.85 22.29
C GLY A 357 18.78 13.14 21.07
N HIS A 358 17.54 13.55 21.34
CA HIS A 358 16.67 14.14 20.33
C HIS A 358 17.29 15.40 19.69
N ARG A 359 17.09 15.59 18.39
CA ARG A 359 17.53 16.73 17.61
C ARG A 359 16.47 17.15 16.61
N SER A 360 16.33 18.45 16.41
CA SER A 360 15.59 19.00 15.28
C SER A 360 16.55 19.57 14.24
N TYR A 361 16.30 19.25 12.99
CA TYR A 361 17.10 19.70 11.84
C TYR A 361 16.24 20.62 10.98
N ARG A 362 16.71 21.84 10.75
CA ARG A 362 16.05 22.74 9.78
C ARG A 362 16.12 22.12 8.38
N VAL A 363 14.96 21.92 7.76
CA VAL A 363 14.87 21.23 6.47
C VAL A 363 15.59 22.01 5.36
N ASP A 364 15.54 23.35 5.37
CA ASP A 364 16.24 24.23 4.43
C ASP A 364 17.78 24.14 4.50
N ARG A 365 18.32 23.45 5.51
CA ARG A 365 19.78 23.25 5.68
C ARG A 365 20.22 21.81 5.43
N ILE A 366 19.28 20.93 5.06
CA ILE A 366 19.60 19.56 4.67
C ILE A 366 20.27 19.59 3.29
N GLN A 367 21.40 18.96 3.17
CA GLN A 367 22.23 18.95 1.95
C GLN A 367 22.04 17.65 1.16
N SER A 368 21.83 16.53 1.87
CA SER A 368 21.62 15.21 1.25
C SER A 368 20.86 14.29 2.19
N VAL A 369 20.16 13.34 1.60
CA VAL A 369 19.42 12.28 2.29
C VAL A 369 19.70 10.95 1.59
N ALA A 370 20.18 9.96 2.33
CA ALA A 370 20.33 8.60 1.84
C ALA A 370 19.68 7.62 2.82
N VAL A 371 18.79 6.76 2.33
CA VAL A 371 18.18 5.70 3.12
C VAL A 371 19.17 4.56 3.24
N THR A 372 19.35 4.04 4.46
CA THR A 372 20.15 2.84 4.70
C THR A 372 19.28 1.59 4.74
N THR A 373 19.90 0.42 4.74
CA THR A 373 19.21 -0.85 5.01
C THR A 373 19.16 -1.20 6.50
N HIS A 374 19.80 -0.39 7.36
CA HIS A 374 19.90 -0.64 8.79
C HIS A 374 18.60 -0.26 9.51
N PRO A 375 17.95 -1.20 10.20
CA PRO A 375 16.73 -0.92 10.93
C PRO A 375 17.00 -0.22 12.27
N PHE A 376 15.96 0.39 12.82
CA PHE A 376 15.92 0.88 14.19
C PHE A 376 14.61 0.49 14.88
N THR A 377 14.66 0.30 16.20
CA THR A 377 13.47 0.14 17.03
C THR A 377 12.97 1.53 17.44
N PRO A 378 11.74 1.93 17.09
CA PRO A 378 11.21 3.24 17.44
C PRO A 378 11.19 3.47 18.94
N ARG A 379 11.59 4.67 19.36
CA ARG A 379 11.54 5.17 20.75
C ARG A 379 10.48 6.24 20.94
N TYR A 380 9.94 6.76 19.84
CA TYR A 380 8.82 7.70 19.75
C TYR A 380 7.88 7.27 18.64
N ALA A 381 6.66 7.76 18.68
CA ALA A 381 5.70 7.57 17.60
C ALA A 381 6.26 8.14 16.27
N ILE A 382 6.10 7.38 15.21
CA ILE A 382 6.47 7.82 13.86
C ILE A 382 5.27 8.58 13.29
N GLU A 383 5.41 9.91 13.16
CA GLU A 383 4.34 10.82 12.75
C GLU A 383 4.36 11.14 11.24
N PHE A 384 5.14 10.41 10.45
CA PHE A 384 5.13 10.56 9.01
C PHE A 384 3.88 9.89 8.41
N PRO A 385 3.13 10.58 7.53
CA PRO A 385 1.97 9.98 6.91
C PRO A 385 2.40 8.83 6.00
N GLN A 386 1.72 7.71 6.14
CA GLN A 386 1.85 6.57 5.22
C GLN A 386 0.93 6.74 4.00
N GLU A 387 -0.02 7.66 4.13
CA GLU A 387 -0.99 7.99 3.10
C GLU A 387 -0.52 9.19 2.29
N GLY A 388 -0.69 9.12 0.99
CA GLY A 388 -0.56 10.25 0.11
C GLY A 388 -1.87 11.03 0.00
N ALA A 389 -2.35 11.20 -1.23
CA ALA A 389 -3.61 11.87 -1.53
C ALA A 389 -4.86 11.07 -1.10
N ILE A 390 -4.72 9.85 -0.58
CA ILE A 390 -5.83 8.96 -0.24
C ILE A 390 -6.08 9.03 1.26
N PRO A 391 -7.22 9.61 1.72
CA PRO A 391 -7.57 9.61 3.13
C PRO A 391 -7.84 8.18 3.64
N ALA A 392 -7.54 7.94 4.92
CA ALA A 392 -7.91 6.69 5.58
C ALA A 392 -9.42 6.45 5.47
N PRO A 393 -9.87 5.18 5.37
CA PRO A 393 -11.28 4.88 5.43
C PRO A 393 -11.86 5.41 6.75
N LEU A 394 -12.95 6.16 6.67
CA LEU A 394 -13.65 6.62 7.86
C LEU A 394 -14.15 5.39 8.63
N SER A 395 -13.75 5.27 9.89
CA SER A 395 -14.32 4.25 10.78
C SER A 395 -15.85 4.39 10.76
N PRO A 396 -16.62 3.29 10.68
CA PRO A 396 -18.06 3.38 10.74
C PRO A 396 -18.45 4.05 12.05
N SER A 397 -19.06 5.23 11.96
CA SER A 397 -19.54 5.95 13.12
C SER A 397 -20.45 5.01 13.92
N ARG A 398 -20.13 4.78 15.21
CA ARG A 398 -21.03 4.13 16.14
C ARG A 398 -22.31 4.93 16.16
N THR A 399 -23.32 4.49 15.42
CA THR A 399 -24.70 4.92 15.62
C THR A 399 -25.10 4.41 17.00
N SER A 400 -24.96 5.29 17.99
CA SER A 400 -25.50 5.07 19.33
C SER A 400 -27.03 5.00 19.19
N SER A 401 -27.58 3.81 19.08
CA SER A 401 -28.99 3.56 19.25
C SER A 401 -29.31 3.78 20.74
N ARG A 402 -29.64 5.03 21.09
CA ARG A 402 -30.35 5.30 22.33
C ARG A 402 -31.74 4.66 22.18
N VAL A 403 -31.90 3.46 22.73
CA VAL A 403 -33.19 2.88 23.02
C VAL A 403 -33.90 3.82 24.03
N ARG A 404 -34.88 4.60 23.55
CA ARG A 404 -35.81 5.30 24.40
C ARG A 404 -36.70 4.24 25.04
N THR A 405 -36.46 3.93 26.31
CA THR A 405 -37.44 3.26 27.18
C THR A 405 -38.64 4.19 27.37
N VAL A 406 -39.74 3.87 26.70
CA VAL A 406 -41.02 4.48 26.95
C VAL A 406 -41.55 3.89 28.26
N GLY A 407 -41.50 4.65 29.32
CA GLY A 407 -42.13 4.32 30.58
C GLY A 407 -43.66 4.31 30.44
N ARG A 408 -44.27 3.12 30.67
CA ARG A 408 -45.69 2.98 30.86
C ARG A 408 -46.04 3.53 32.26
N THR A 409 -46.66 4.67 32.33
CA THR A 409 -47.40 5.13 33.52
C THR A 409 -48.78 4.45 33.54
N SER A 410 -48.97 3.53 34.49
CA SER A 410 -50.29 3.07 34.90
C SER A 410 -50.97 4.16 35.73
N ARG A 411 -52.20 4.55 35.39
CA ARG A 411 -53.15 5.17 36.29
C ARG A 411 -54.36 4.26 36.39
N ALA A 412 -54.68 4.01 37.62
CA ALA A 412 -55.90 3.48 38.28
C ALA A 412 -57.14 3.28 37.45
#